data_7bca4fe264fa4559e9dd4692d583bbf0
#
_entry.id   7bca4fe264fa4559e9dd4692d583bbf0
#
_cell.length_a   1.000
_cell.length_b   1.000
_cell.length_c   1.000
_cell.angle_alpha   90.00
_cell.angle_beta   90.00
_cell.angle_gamma   90.00
#
_symmetry.space_group_name_H-M   'P 1'
#
loop_
_entity.id
_entity.type
_entity.pdbx_description
1 polymer ?
#
loop_
_entity_poly.entity_id
_entity_poly.type
_entity_poly.pdbx_seq_one_letter_code
_entity_poly.pdbx_strand_id
1 'polypeptide(L)'
;MKRFGNLYHRIYDIEINNNHMKTFEELKEELLTRAKNAGACQSGYAMGLRSNTKADLLKAITENWFWVLRNAKIIDAEYLEDNFTEEELSQAGIYTKNTHEVRTASFACGSATVKAYGSATVEACGSATVKAYGSATVEAYGSATVKAYDSATVKAYDSATVEAYDSATVEAYGSATVKAYGSATVKAYDNSYVEDCTGNIRPESDYAIVKDYYSYKIYIKKGKFEIIEV
;
A
#
# COMPACT_ATOMS: atom_id res chain seq x y z
N MET A 1 -45.27 -29.91 0.68
CA MET A 1 -44.31 -30.00 -0.43
C MET A 1 -43.62 -28.65 -0.71
N LYS A 2 -42.90 -28.05 0.26
CA LYS A 2 -42.19 -26.76 0.09
C LYS A 2 -40.87 -26.66 0.92
N ARG A 3 -40.24 -27.77 1.30
CA ARG A 3 -38.99 -27.73 2.10
C ARG A 3 -37.75 -28.30 1.41
N PHE A 4 -37.81 -28.78 0.20
CA PHE A 4 -36.67 -29.37 -0.52
C PHE A 4 -36.02 -28.43 -1.56
N GLY A 5 -36.68 -27.34 -1.98
CA GLY A 5 -36.14 -26.40 -2.97
C GLY A 5 -34.96 -25.53 -2.49
N ASN A 6 -34.89 -25.24 -1.20
CA ASN A 6 -33.84 -24.35 -0.67
C ASN A 6 -32.50 -25.06 -0.36
N LEU A 7 -32.50 -26.39 -0.28
CA LEU A 7 -31.29 -27.17 -0.05
C LEU A 7 -30.49 -27.38 -1.34
N TYR A 8 -31.22 -27.59 -2.46
CA TYR A 8 -30.60 -27.74 -3.79
C TYR A 8 -29.98 -26.43 -4.29
N HIS A 9 -30.61 -25.28 -4.05
CA HIS A 9 -29.98 -23.98 -4.40
C HIS A 9 -28.75 -23.69 -3.56
N ARG A 10 -28.76 -24.02 -2.26
CA ARG A 10 -27.56 -23.83 -1.40
C ARG A 10 -26.43 -24.78 -1.76
N ILE A 11 -26.71 -25.97 -2.23
CA ILE A 11 -25.65 -26.92 -2.67
C ILE A 11 -25.11 -26.50 -4.04
N TYR A 12 -25.97 -26.01 -4.95
CA TYR A 12 -25.54 -25.48 -6.25
C TYR A 12 -24.74 -24.17 -6.11
N ASP A 13 -25.08 -23.29 -5.18
CA ASP A 13 -24.31 -22.06 -4.88
C ASP A 13 -22.97 -22.36 -4.18
N ILE A 14 -22.86 -23.48 -3.47
CA ILE A 14 -21.60 -23.97 -2.87
C ILE A 14 -20.69 -24.62 -3.92
N GLU A 15 -21.25 -25.26 -4.95
CA GLU A 15 -20.46 -25.87 -6.03
C GLU A 15 -20.02 -24.88 -7.11
N ILE A 16 -20.70 -23.73 -7.28
CA ILE A 16 -20.29 -22.66 -8.22
C ILE A 16 -19.23 -21.75 -7.62
N ASN A 17 -19.10 -21.69 -6.28
CA ASN A 17 -18.04 -20.94 -5.56
C ASN A 17 -16.83 -21.80 -5.18
N ASN A 18 -16.67 -22.99 -5.72
CA ASN A 18 -15.36 -23.64 -5.75
C ASN A 18 -14.48 -22.95 -6.82
N ASN A 19 -14.05 -21.75 -6.52
CA ASN A 19 -12.84 -21.20 -7.10
C ASN A 19 -11.73 -22.17 -6.72
N HIS A 20 -11.39 -23.08 -7.64
CA HIS A 20 -10.42 -24.15 -7.38
C HIS A 20 -9.07 -23.46 -7.25
N MET A 21 -8.58 -23.26 -6.00
CA MET A 21 -7.24 -22.74 -5.78
C MET A 21 -6.26 -23.54 -6.64
N LYS A 22 -5.47 -22.81 -7.41
CA LYS A 22 -4.47 -23.44 -8.28
C LYS A 22 -3.50 -24.27 -7.47
N THR A 23 -3.06 -25.38 -8.05
CA THR A 23 -1.93 -26.15 -7.52
C THR A 23 -0.67 -25.30 -7.51
N PHE A 24 0.31 -25.69 -6.75
CA PHE A 24 1.61 -24.98 -6.73
C PHE A 24 2.24 -24.91 -8.13
N GLU A 25 2.18 -25.97 -8.89
CA GLU A 25 2.75 -26.08 -10.24
C GLU A 25 2.06 -25.12 -11.21
N GLU A 26 0.72 -25.10 -11.23
CA GLU A 26 -0.07 -24.18 -12.07
C GLU A 26 0.22 -22.74 -11.71
N LEU A 27 0.24 -22.44 -10.42
CA LEU A 27 0.49 -21.09 -9.91
C LEU A 27 1.90 -20.61 -10.27
N LYS A 28 2.91 -21.48 -10.09
CA LYS A 28 4.30 -21.18 -10.43
C LYS A 28 4.49 -20.92 -11.92
N GLU A 29 3.92 -21.78 -12.78
CA GLU A 29 4.00 -21.65 -14.23
C GLU A 29 3.35 -20.34 -14.70
N GLU A 30 2.17 -20.02 -14.17
CA GLU A 30 1.46 -18.78 -14.49
C GLU A 30 2.24 -17.55 -14.06
N LEU A 31 2.72 -17.50 -12.80
CA LEU A 31 3.49 -16.36 -12.28
C LEU A 31 4.80 -16.14 -13.06
N LEU A 32 5.51 -17.21 -13.39
CA LEU A 32 6.72 -17.13 -14.21
C LEU A 32 6.42 -16.61 -15.62
N THR A 33 5.31 -17.05 -16.22
CA THR A 33 4.87 -16.58 -17.52
C THR A 33 4.52 -15.09 -17.49
N ARG A 34 3.74 -14.64 -16.48
CA ARG A 34 3.40 -13.22 -16.29
C ARG A 34 4.67 -12.39 -16.06
N ALA A 35 5.57 -12.84 -15.18
CA ALA A 35 6.82 -12.15 -14.89
C ALA A 35 7.72 -12.01 -16.13
N LYS A 36 7.85 -13.07 -16.92
CA LYS A 36 8.62 -13.05 -18.18
C LYS A 36 8.04 -12.07 -19.18
N ASN A 37 6.73 -12.09 -19.38
CA ASN A 37 6.04 -11.19 -20.31
C ASN A 37 6.14 -9.73 -19.88
N ALA A 38 6.20 -9.47 -18.58
CA ALA A 38 6.37 -8.14 -18.00
C ALA A 38 7.84 -7.67 -17.95
N GLY A 39 8.80 -8.48 -18.43
CA GLY A 39 10.20 -8.12 -18.47
C GLY A 39 10.90 -8.20 -17.10
N ALA A 40 10.57 -9.20 -16.29
CA ALA A 40 11.24 -9.42 -15.00
C ALA A 40 12.75 -9.48 -15.15
N CYS A 41 13.47 -8.87 -14.21
CA CYS A 41 14.92 -8.98 -14.17
C CYS A 41 15.36 -10.44 -13.88
N GLN A 42 16.59 -10.78 -14.28
CA GLN A 42 17.11 -12.13 -14.14
C GLN A 42 17.09 -12.64 -12.69
N SER A 43 17.40 -11.78 -11.72
CA SER A 43 17.40 -12.16 -10.29
C SER A 43 15.99 -12.45 -9.77
N GLY A 44 15.02 -11.58 -9.99
CA GLY A 44 13.63 -11.78 -9.57
C GLY A 44 12.99 -13.00 -10.24
N TYR A 45 13.20 -13.18 -11.56
CA TYR A 45 12.72 -14.35 -12.28
C TYR A 45 13.33 -15.66 -11.73
N ALA A 46 14.64 -15.66 -11.43
CA ALA A 46 15.33 -16.82 -10.86
C ALA A 46 14.81 -17.19 -9.47
N MET A 47 14.34 -16.25 -8.66
CA MET A 47 13.71 -16.54 -7.38
C MET A 47 12.42 -17.34 -7.57
N GLY A 48 11.53 -16.89 -8.43
CA GLY A 48 10.31 -17.64 -8.77
C GLY A 48 10.62 -19.04 -9.35
N LEU A 49 11.63 -19.14 -10.22
CA LEU A 49 12.04 -20.40 -10.82
C LEU A 49 12.53 -21.43 -9.77
N ARG A 50 13.25 -20.97 -8.74
CA ARG A 50 13.78 -21.81 -7.65
C ARG A 50 12.75 -22.13 -6.58
N SER A 51 11.58 -21.52 -6.58
CA SER A 51 10.51 -21.81 -5.63
C SER A 51 10.07 -23.26 -5.74
N ASN A 52 9.90 -23.93 -4.60
CA ASN A 52 9.46 -25.31 -4.52
C ASN A 52 8.15 -25.46 -3.74
N THR A 53 7.68 -24.37 -3.12
CA THR A 53 6.45 -24.31 -2.33
C THR A 53 5.73 -22.98 -2.58
N LYS A 54 4.45 -22.90 -2.20
CA LYS A 54 3.69 -21.63 -2.21
C LYS A 54 4.36 -20.58 -1.32
N ALA A 55 4.94 -20.98 -0.19
CA ALA A 55 5.68 -20.07 0.70
C ALA A 55 6.91 -19.46 0.01
N ASP A 56 7.64 -20.24 -0.80
CA ASP A 56 8.76 -19.72 -1.59
C ASP A 56 8.29 -18.73 -2.65
N LEU A 57 7.12 -18.97 -3.29
CA LEU A 57 6.53 -18.03 -4.24
C LEU A 57 6.13 -16.72 -3.55
N LEU A 58 5.48 -16.80 -2.39
CA LEU A 58 5.14 -15.62 -1.60
C LEU A 58 6.39 -14.85 -1.18
N LYS A 59 7.46 -15.52 -0.80
CA LYS A 59 8.75 -14.90 -0.52
C LYS A 59 9.31 -14.19 -1.75
N ALA A 60 9.28 -14.81 -2.92
CA ALA A 60 9.71 -14.17 -4.16
C ALA A 60 8.86 -12.93 -4.49
N ILE A 61 7.55 -12.98 -4.23
CA ILE A 61 6.64 -11.84 -4.38
C ILE A 61 7.00 -10.72 -3.40
N THR A 62 7.19 -11.00 -2.12
CA THR A 62 7.49 -9.98 -1.10
C THR A 62 8.85 -9.33 -1.30
N GLU A 63 9.87 -10.08 -1.72
CA GLU A 63 11.19 -9.52 -2.04
C GLU A 63 11.19 -8.65 -3.33
N ASN A 64 10.12 -8.73 -4.13
CA ASN A 64 9.93 -7.93 -5.34
C ASN A 64 8.58 -7.18 -5.33
N TRP A 65 8.03 -6.90 -4.15
CA TRP A 65 6.66 -6.42 -3.92
C TRP A 65 6.28 -5.23 -4.80
N PHE A 66 7.08 -4.19 -4.75
CA PHE A 66 6.87 -2.98 -5.52
C PHE A 66 6.80 -3.23 -7.04
N TRP A 67 7.72 -4.04 -7.55
CA TRP A 67 7.73 -4.36 -8.98
C TRP A 67 6.53 -5.21 -9.38
N VAL A 68 6.21 -6.23 -8.58
CA VAL A 68 5.15 -7.22 -8.86
C VAL A 68 3.77 -6.58 -8.87
N LEU A 69 3.43 -5.77 -7.86
CA LEU A 69 2.09 -5.21 -7.70
C LEU A 69 1.93 -3.84 -8.37
N ARG A 70 2.98 -3.06 -8.49
CA ARG A 70 2.87 -1.69 -8.99
C ARG A 70 3.44 -1.48 -10.38
N ASN A 71 4.69 -1.80 -10.62
CA ASN A 71 5.32 -1.51 -11.89
C ASN A 71 4.82 -2.43 -12.99
N ALA A 72 4.88 -3.73 -12.77
CA ALA A 72 4.47 -4.74 -13.72
C ALA A 72 2.99 -5.11 -13.62
N LYS A 73 2.36 -4.89 -12.46
CA LYS A 73 0.94 -5.21 -12.17
C LYS A 73 0.58 -6.63 -12.59
N ILE A 74 1.49 -7.58 -12.31
CA ILE A 74 1.28 -8.97 -12.72
C ILE A 74 0.32 -9.71 -11.79
N ILE A 75 0.14 -9.21 -10.56
CA ILE A 75 -0.87 -9.65 -9.60
C ILE A 75 -1.42 -8.43 -8.85
N ASP A 76 -2.56 -8.63 -8.20
CA ASP A 76 -3.23 -7.69 -7.30
C ASP A 76 -3.73 -8.41 -6.03
N ALA A 77 -4.49 -7.71 -5.20
CA ALA A 77 -5.03 -8.28 -3.96
C ALA A 77 -6.02 -9.42 -4.24
N GLU A 78 -6.87 -9.29 -5.25
CA GLU A 78 -7.85 -10.32 -5.65
C GLU A 78 -7.13 -11.59 -6.10
N TYR A 79 -6.09 -11.45 -6.93
CA TYR A 79 -5.27 -12.60 -7.33
C TYR A 79 -4.63 -13.33 -6.14
N LEU A 80 -4.15 -12.58 -5.14
CA LEU A 80 -3.58 -13.17 -3.93
C LEU A 80 -4.64 -13.93 -3.14
N GLU A 81 -5.85 -13.37 -2.97
CA GLU A 81 -6.96 -14.00 -2.25
C GLU A 81 -7.50 -15.26 -2.95
N ASP A 82 -7.49 -15.28 -4.29
CA ASP A 82 -7.96 -16.41 -5.08
C ASP A 82 -7.00 -17.62 -5.04
N ASN A 83 -5.71 -17.36 -4.83
CA ASN A 83 -4.70 -18.40 -5.01
C ASN A 83 -3.93 -18.80 -3.73
N PHE A 84 -4.09 -18.02 -2.64
CA PHE A 84 -3.47 -18.29 -1.34
C PHE A 84 -4.50 -18.18 -0.22
N THR A 85 -4.36 -19.02 0.79
CA THR A 85 -5.18 -18.92 2.00
C THR A 85 -4.77 -17.70 2.83
N GLU A 86 -5.68 -17.21 3.66
CA GLU A 86 -5.39 -16.11 4.60
C GLU A 86 -4.21 -16.46 5.54
N GLU A 87 -4.07 -17.74 5.90
CA GLU A 87 -2.97 -18.22 6.72
C GLU A 87 -1.62 -18.16 5.97
N GLU A 88 -1.57 -18.63 4.71
CA GLU A 88 -0.37 -18.55 3.86
C GLU A 88 0.07 -17.09 3.65
N LEU A 89 -0.88 -16.19 3.37
CA LEU A 89 -0.61 -14.76 3.21
C LEU A 89 -0.10 -14.14 4.52
N SER A 90 -0.75 -14.42 5.65
CA SER A 90 -0.36 -13.90 6.96
C SER A 90 1.03 -14.38 7.39
N GLN A 91 1.37 -15.64 7.12
CA GLN A 91 2.72 -16.16 7.37
C GLN A 91 3.80 -15.48 6.53
N ALA A 92 3.45 -15.01 5.33
CA ALA A 92 4.33 -14.20 4.49
C ALA A 92 4.30 -12.70 4.84
N GLY A 93 3.52 -12.28 5.83
CA GLY A 93 3.33 -10.89 6.21
C GLY A 93 2.48 -10.07 5.24
N ILE A 94 1.67 -10.72 4.41
CA ILE A 94 0.82 -10.09 3.41
C ILE A 94 -0.62 -10.00 3.92
N TYR A 95 -1.22 -8.81 3.83
CA TYR A 95 -2.59 -8.53 4.25
C TYR A 95 -3.35 -7.85 3.12
N THR A 96 -4.48 -8.45 2.71
CA THR A 96 -5.30 -7.97 1.58
C THR A 96 -6.64 -7.40 2.02
N LYS A 97 -7.14 -7.84 3.16
CA LYS A 97 -8.41 -7.45 3.78
C LYS A 97 -8.31 -7.51 5.29
N ASN A 98 -9.39 -7.16 5.98
CA ASN A 98 -9.51 -7.16 7.44
C ASN A 98 -8.52 -6.21 8.15
N THR A 99 -8.52 -6.25 9.47
CA THR A 99 -7.63 -5.45 10.32
C THR A 99 -6.60 -6.34 10.98
N HIS A 100 -5.33 -5.98 10.85
CA HIS A 100 -4.20 -6.71 11.39
C HIS A 100 -3.30 -5.81 12.23
N GLU A 101 -2.67 -6.37 13.25
CA GLU A 101 -1.68 -5.69 14.09
C GLU A 101 -0.31 -6.31 13.87
N VAL A 102 0.67 -5.48 13.53
CA VAL A 102 2.01 -5.93 13.14
C VAL A 102 3.10 -5.23 13.94
N ARG A 103 4.23 -5.94 14.12
CA ARG A 103 5.44 -5.42 14.78
C ARG A 103 6.71 -5.69 13.96
N THR A 104 6.55 -6.27 12.79
CA THR A 104 7.62 -6.65 11.85
C THR A 104 7.31 -6.12 10.46
N ALA A 105 8.18 -6.43 9.50
CA ALA A 105 7.96 -6.09 8.10
C ALA A 105 6.67 -6.74 7.58
N SER A 106 5.87 -5.98 6.84
CA SER A 106 4.54 -6.37 6.38
C SER A 106 4.18 -5.66 5.08
N PHE A 107 3.26 -6.27 4.34
CA PHE A 107 2.78 -5.79 3.05
C PHE A 107 1.25 -5.69 3.09
N ALA A 108 0.71 -4.52 2.79
CA ALA A 108 -0.71 -4.26 2.79
C ALA A 108 -1.19 -3.89 1.38
N CYS A 109 -2.23 -4.53 0.90
CA CYS A 109 -2.86 -4.18 -0.39
C CYS A 109 -4.37 -4.40 -0.33
N GLY A 110 -5.08 -4.11 -1.43
CA GLY A 110 -6.54 -4.23 -1.45
C GLY A 110 -7.22 -3.30 -0.45
N SER A 111 -8.06 -3.85 0.42
CA SER A 111 -8.80 -3.12 1.45
C SER A 111 -8.28 -3.35 2.89
N ALA A 112 -7.09 -3.94 3.03
CA ALA A 112 -6.51 -4.25 4.33
C ALA A 112 -6.35 -2.99 5.21
N THR A 113 -6.55 -3.15 6.50
CA THR A 113 -6.16 -2.16 7.52
C THR A 113 -5.05 -2.75 8.38
N VAL A 114 -3.89 -2.10 8.41
CA VAL A 114 -2.74 -2.53 9.20
C VAL A 114 -2.44 -1.51 10.29
N LYS A 115 -2.35 -1.98 11.54
CA LYS A 115 -1.83 -1.20 12.67
C LYS A 115 -0.39 -1.64 12.92
N ALA A 116 0.55 -0.75 12.65
CA ALA A 116 1.99 -0.99 12.78
C ALA A 116 2.51 -0.37 14.08
N TYR A 117 3.17 -1.16 14.90
CA TYR A 117 3.67 -0.75 16.21
C TYR A 117 5.19 -0.91 16.33
N GLY A 118 5.78 -0.11 17.19
CA GLY A 118 7.22 -0.15 17.48
C GLY A 118 8.03 0.28 16.28
N SER A 119 8.90 -0.59 15.75
CA SER A 119 9.73 -0.35 14.57
C SER A 119 9.29 -1.15 13.34
N ALA A 120 8.00 -1.51 13.27
CA ALA A 120 7.45 -2.22 12.12
C ALA A 120 7.65 -1.42 10.82
N THR A 121 7.89 -2.14 9.72
CA THR A 121 7.93 -1.55 8.38
C THR A 121 6.74 -2.06 7.57
N VAL A 122 5.99 -1.16 6.94
CA VAL A 122 4.83 -1.52 6.11
C VAL A 122 4.95 -0.91 4.73
N GLU A 123 4.85 -1.75 3.70
CA GLU A 123 4.63 -1.31 2.32
C GLU A 123 3.14 -1.44 2.01
N ALA A 124 2.48 -0.32 1.72
CA ALA A 124 1.05 -0.25 1.47
C ALA A 124 0.76 0.17 0.03
N CYS A 125 -0.14 -0.52 -0.64
CA CYS A 125 -0.56 -0.18 -2.00
C CYS A 125 -2.08 -0.33 -2.20
N GLY A 126 -2.58 0.10 -3.36
CA GLY A 126 -4.01 0.09 -3.67
C GLY A 126 -4.79 1.03 -2.75
N SER A 127 -5.81 0.52 -2.06
CA SER A 127 -6.64 1.27 -1.12
C SER A 127 -6.38 0.89 0.34
N ALA A 128 -5.24 0.26 0.63
CA ALA A 128 -4.90 -0.16 1.98
C ALA A 128 -4.82 1.02 2.96
N THR A 129 -5.19 0.77 4.21
CA THR A 129 -5.11 1.76 5.30
C THR A 129 -4.05 1.33 6.31
N VAL A 130 -3.13 2.23 6.68
CA VAL A 130 -2.12 1.98 7.69
C VAL A 130 -2.25 2.98 8.84
N LYS A 131 -2.22 2.47 10.08
CA LYS A 131 -2.04 3.29 11.28
C LYS A 131 -0.67 2.96 11.87
N ALA A 132 0.25 3.90 11.82
CA ALA A 132 1.63 3.74 12.26
C ALA A 132 1.85 4.42 13.61
N TYR A 133 2.39 3.69 14.56
CA TYR A 133 2.65 4.13 15.94
C TYR A 133 4.11 3.90 16.33
N GLY A 134 4.60 4.67 17.27
CA GLY A 134 6.00 4.58 17.74
C GLY A 134 6.97 5.08 16.67
N SER A 135 7.91 4.23 16.27
CA SER A 135 8.90 4.51 15.22
C SER A 135 8.66 3.70 13.96
N ALA A 136 7.41 3.31 13.70
CA ALA A 136 7.05 2.53 12.52
C ALA A 136 7.36 3.32 11.24
N THR A 137 7.78 2.60 10.21
CA THR A 137 8.07 3.17 8.88
C THR A 137 7.04 2.65 7.87
N VAL A 138 6.48 3.55 7.06
CA VAL A 138 5.49 3.21 6.04
C VAL A 138 5.91 3.78 4.69
N GLU A 139 5.88 2.93 3.67
CA GLU A 139 5.90 3.37 2.27
C GLU A 139 4.50 3.16 1.67
N ALA A 140 3.85 4.24 1.26
CA ALA A 140 2.47 4.24 0.79
C ALA A 140 2.39 4.61 -0.69
N TYR A 141 1.74 3.76 -1.47
CA TYR A 141 1.63 3.87 -2.92
C TYR A 141 0.16 3.85 -3.38
N GLY A 142 -0.10 4.32 -4.60
CA GLY A 142 -1.43 4.35 -5.18
C GLY A 142 -2.37 5.28 -4.42
N SER A 143 -3.48 4.77 -3.91
CA SER A 143 -4.47 5.51 -3.11
C SER A 143 -4.45 5.10 -1.64
N ALA A 144 -3.34 4.54 -1.16
CA ALA A 144 -3.21 4.12 0.23
C ALA A 144 -3.39 5.30 1.20
N THR A 145 -4.00 5.02 2.35
CA THR A 145 -4.23 6.01 3.41
C THR A 145 -3.39 5.69 4.63
N VAL A 146 -2.65 6.66 5.16
CA VAL A 146 -1.78 6.48 6.33
C VAL A 146 -2.16 7.48 7.42
N LYS A 147 -2.28 6.99 8.67
CA LYS A 147 -2.27 7.83 9.86
C LYS A 147 -1.00 7.54 10.65
N ALA A 148 -0.15 8.53 10.76
CA ALA A 148 1.16 8.45 11.43
C ALA A 148 1.13 9.19 12.77
N TYR A 149 1.50 8.51 13.83
CA TYR A 149 1.52 9.01 15.20
C TYR A 149 2.93 8.90 15.79
N ASP A 150 3.15 9.56 16.91
CA ASP A 150 4.41 9.55 17.65
C ASP A 150 5.60 10.02 16.78
N SER A 151 6.57 9.15 16.52
CA SER A 151 7.74 9.39 15.67
C SER A 151 7.76 8.56 14.40
N ALA A 152 6.59 8.15 13.93
CA ALA A 152 6.47 7.33 12.73
C ALA A 152 6.98 8.08 11.49
N THR A 153 7.58 7.35 10.56
CA THR A 153 8.11 7.89 9.31
C THR A 153 7.29 7.36 8.13
N VAL A 154 6.88 8.25 7.23
CA VAL A 154 6.07 7.90 6.06
C VAL A 154 6.70 8.45 4.79
N LYS A 155 6.82 7.60 3.76
CA LYS A 155 7.01 8.04 2.38
C LYS A 155 5.72 7.79 1.62
N ALA A 156 5.13 8.86 1.10
CA ALA A 156 3.88 8.82 0.37
C ALA A 156 4.12 9.14 -1.12
N TYR A 157 3.65 8.26 -1.97
CA TYR A 157 3.81 8.35 -3.42
C TYR A 157 2.46 8.36 -4.13
N ASP A 158 2.45 8.72 -5.40
CA ASP A 158 1.27 8.79 -6.28
C ASP A 158 0.18 9.69 -5.72
N SER A 159 -0.97 9.12 -5.34
CA SER A 159 -2.13 9.80 -4.76
C SER A 159 -2.39 9.37 -3.32
N ALA A 160 -1.36 8.87 -2.63
CA ALA A 160 -1.49 8.46 -1.24
C ALA A 160 -1.89 9.63 -0.33
N THR A 161 -2.69 9.35 0.67
CA THR A 161 -3.15 10.35 1.65
C THR A 161 -2.55 10.07 3.02
N VAL A 162 -1.98 11.08 3.66
CA VAL A 162 -1.35 10.96 4.98
C VAL A 162 -1.93 11.97 5.96
N GLU A 163 -2.31 11.51 7.15
CA GLU A 163 -2.51 12.36 8.32
C GLU A 163 -1.34 12.13 9.28
N ALA A 164 -0.55 13.16 9.53
CA ALA A 164 0.63 13.11 10.39
C ALA A 164 0.39 13.89 11.69
N TYR A 165 0.63 13.24 12.80
CA TYR A 165 0.40 13.75 14.15
C TYR A 165 1.69 13.72 14.97
N ASP A 166 1.71 14.39 16.09
CA ASP A 166 2.80 14.44 17.06
C ASP A 166 4.14 14.86 16.43
N SER A 167 5.13 13.98 16.38
CA SER A 167 6.45 14.22 15.79
C SER A 167 6.69 13.38 14.53
N ALA A 168 5.62 12.94 13.88
CA ALA A 168 5.73 12.12 12.67
C ALA A 168 6.45 12.87 11.53
N THR A 169 7.20 12.13 10.74
CA THR A 169 7.94 12.67 9.60
C THR A 169 7.36 12.11 8.29
N VAL A 170 7.10 12.98 7.32
CA VAL A 170 6.52 12.59 6.02
C VAL A 170 7.37 13.13 4.88
N GLU A 171 7.68 12.29 3.90
CA GLU A 171 8.14 12.70 2.59
C GLU A 171 7.02 12.41 1.58
N ALA A 172 6.52 13.46 0.93
CA ALA A 172 5.40 13.39 -0.01
C ALA A 172 5.86 13.63 -1.44
N TYR A 173 5.56 12.69 -2.31
CA TYR A 173 5.96 12.67 -3.72
C TYR A 173 4.74 12.49 -4.64
N GLY A 174 4.89 12.79 -5.94
CA GLY A 174 3.82 12.69 -6.91
C GLY A 174 2.69 13.67 -6.61
N SER A 175 1.48 13.17 -6.46
CA SER A 175 0.27 13.94 -6.10
C SER A 175 -0.22 13.59 -4.69
N ALA A 176 0.67 13.16 -3.81
CA ALA A 176 0.32 12.80 -2.44
C ALA A 176 -0.28 14.01 -1.68
N THR A 177 -1.26 13.72 -0.84
CA THR A 177 -1.92 14.72 0.03
C THR A 177 -1.57 14.46 1.48
N VAL A 178 -1.09 15.49 2.20
CA VAL A 178 -0.69 15.37 3.60
C VAL A 178 -1.44 16.40 4.45
N LYS A 179 -1.96 15.96 5.61
CA LYS A 179 -2.41 16.84 6.68
C LYS A 179 -1.46 16.70 7.87
N ALA A 180 -0.84 17.79 8.27
CA ALA A 180 0.17 17.80 9.32
C ALA A 180 -0.31 18.55 10.56
N TYR A 181 -0.19 17.90 11.71
CA TYR A 181 -0.63 18.41 13.01
C TYR A 181 0.50 18.28 14.05
N GLY A 182 0.39 19.05 15.14
CA GLY A 182 1.33 19.00 16.25
C GLY A 182 2.71 19.49 15.85
N SER A 183 3.72 18.64 15.98
CA SER A 183 5.12 18.91 15.60
C SER A 183 5.55 18.08 14.37
N ALA A 184 4.59 17.62 13.58
CA ALA A 184 4.90 16.82 12.39
C ALA A 184 5.75 17.62 11.39
N THR A 185 6.67 16.92 10.74
CA THR A 185 7.56 17.47 9.72
C THR A 185 7.21 16.88 8.36
N VAL A 186 7.07 17.71 7.34
CA VAL A 186 6.75 17.27 5.98
C VAL A 186 7.72 17.89 4.98
N LYS A 187 8.30 17.04 4.12
CA LYS A 187 8.98 17.46 2.89
C LYS A 187 8.05 17.18 1.71
N ALA A 188 7.63 18.25 1.05
CA ALA A 188 6.68 18.23 -0.04
C ALA A 188 7.39 18.37 -1.39
N TYR A 189 7.37 17.31 -2.19
CA TYR A 189 8.01 17.23 -3.51
C TYR A 189 6.96 17.10 -4.62
N ASP A 190 7.39 17.23 -5.85
CA ASP A 190 6.59 17.11 -7.09
C ASP A 190 5.33 18.00 -7.04
N ASN A 191 4.15 17.41 -7.22
CA ASN A 191 2.85 18.07 -7.18
C ASN A 191 2.10 17.80 -5.86
N SER A 192 2.81 17.43 -4.80
CA SER A 192 2.18 17.13 -3.52
C SER A 192 1.47 18.35 -2.92
N TYR A 193 0.39 18.08 -2.18
CA TYR A 193 -0.40 19.10 -1.48
C TYR A 193 -0.34 18.85 0.02
N VAL A 194 -0.03 19.90 0.78
CA VAL A 194 0.07 19.82 2.25
C VAL A 194 -0.87 20.83 2.90
N GLU A 195 -1.70 20.35 3.80
CA GLU A 195 -2.44 21.15 4.78
C GLU A 195 -1.60 21.22 6.07
N ASP A 196 -0.96 22.36 6.28
CA ASP A 196 -0.03 22.58 7.41
C ASP A 196 -0.74 23.29 8.57
N CYS A 197 -0.98 22.54 9.65
CA CYS A 197 -1.45 23.07 10.94
C CYS A 197 -0.32 23.27 11.94
N THR A 198 0.96 23.08 11.54
CA THR A 198 2.15 23.27 12.38
C THR A 198 2.76 24.67 12.23
N GLY A 199 2.58 25.30 11.07
CA GLY A 199 3.14 26.61 10.71
C GLY A 199 4.58 26.59 10.24
N ASN A 200 5.22 25.42 10.13
CA ASN A 200 6.65 25.27 9.89
C ASN A 200 7.02 24.61 8.56
N ILE A 201 6.03 24.14 7.78
CA ILE A 201 6.27 23.40 6.56
C ILE A 201 6.44 24.35 5.37
N ARG A 202 7.36 24.03 4.49
CA ARG A 202 7.62 24.76 3.24
C ARG A 202 7.79 23.77 2.09
N PRO A 203 7.38 24.13 0.85
CA PRO A 203 7.53 23.24 -0.30
C PRO A 203 9.00 23.07 -0.68
N GLU A 204 9.39 21.84 -1.03
CA GLU A 204 10.73 21.49 -1.51
C GLU A 204 10.87 21.57 -3.03
N SER A 205 9.78 21.40 -3.77
CA SER A 205 9.75 21.49 -5.23
C SER A 205 8.90 22.65 -5.75
N ASP A 206 9.03 22.96 -7.03
CA ASP A 206 8.39 24.10 -7.67
C ASP A 206 6.85 23.95 -7.80
N TYR A 207 6.33 22.72 -7.75
CA TYR A 207 4.91 22.41 -7.96
C TYR A 207 4.20 21.99 -6.68
N ALA A 208 4.94 21.74 -5.60
CA ALA A 208 4.34 21.43 -4.31
C ALA A 208 3.64 22.64 -3.71
N ILE A 209 2.48 22.42 -3.14
CA ILE A 209 1.65 23.49 -2.51
C ILE A 209 1.51 23.18 -1.03
N VAL A 210 1.84 24.16 -0.19
CA VAL A 210 1.63 24.09 1.26
C VAL A 210 0.64 25.18 1.67
N LYS A 211 -0.53 24.77 2.17
CA LYS A 211 -1.53 25.64 2.75
C LYS A 211 -1.34 25.67 4.26
N ASP A 212 -0.78 26.77 4.75
CA ASP A 212 -0.50 27.00 6.16
C ASP A 212 -1.74 27.62 6.84
N TYR A 213 -2.39 26.80 7.67
CA TYR A 213 -3.56 27.23 8.44
C TYR A 213 -3.23 28.05 9.69
N TYR A 214 -1.95 28.04 10.12
CA TYR A 214 -1.50 28.82 11.26
C TYR A 214 -1.32 30.32 10.89
N SER A 215 -0.65 30.56 9.76
CA SER A 215 -0.39 31.93 9.26
C SER A 215 -1.39 32.40 8.18
N TYR A 216 -2.35 31.55 7.79
CA TYR A 216 -3.32 31.78 6.70
C TYR A 216 -2.65 32.11 5.36
N LYS A 217 -1.54 31.42 5.04
CA LYS A 217 -0.78 31.62 3.81
C LYS A 217 -0.74 30.34 2.96
N ILE A 218 -0.57 30.55 1.66
CA ILE A 218 -0.24 29.46 0.74
C ILE A 218 1.21 29.69 0.30
N TYR A 219 2.04 28.64 0.48
CA TYR A 219 3.41 28.62 0.01
C TYR A 219 3.50 27.78 -1.25
N ILE A 220 4.10 28.36 -2.28
CA ILE A 220 4.52 27.71 -3.51
C ILE A 220 5.98 28.14 -3.77
N LYS A 221 6.81 27.27 -4.29
CA LYS A 221 8.19 27.62 -4.61
C LYS A 221 8.20 28.56 -5.81
N LYS A 222 9.01 29.60 -5.74
CA LYS A 222 9.03 30.76 -6.63
C LYS A 222 9.17 30.38 -8.11
N GLY A 223 8.29 30.94 -8.95
CA GLY A 223 8.56 31.15 -10.36
C GLY A 223 7.74 30.38 -11.36
N LYS A 224 6.80 29.50 -10.96
CA LYS A 224 6.08 28.63 -11.90
C LYS A 224 4.55 28.71 -11.84
N PHE A 225 4.00 29.57 -10.99
CA PHE A 225 2.55 29.77 -10.90
C PHE A 225 2.19 31.22 -11.17
N GLU A 226 1.22 31.42 -12.01
CA GLU A 226 0.55 32.71 -12.21
C GLU A 226 -0.73 32.75 -11.37
N ILE A 227 -0.91 33.81 -10.58
CA ILE A 227 -2.14 34.02 -9.83
C ILE A 227 -3.11 34.75 -10.74
N ILE A 228 -4.22 34.11 -11.09
CA ILE A 228 -5.32 34.70 -11.83
C ILE A 228 -6.43 34.98 -10.83
N GLU A 229 -6.71 36.24 -10.57
CA GLU A 229 -7.89 36.66 -9.83
C GLU A 229 -9.09 36.60 -10.77
N VAL A 230 -10.17 35.93 -10.36
CA VAL A 230 -11.42 35.77 -11.11
C VAL A 230 -12.53 36.58 -10.46
#